data_09a3bdf9e9b3b4cd579a16f7357772bf
#
_entry.id   09a3bdf9e9b3b4cd579a16f7357772bf
#
_cell.length_a   1.000
_cell.length_b   1.000
_cell.length_c   1.000
_cell.angle_alpha   90.00
_cell.angle_beta   90.00
_cell.angle_gamma   90.00
#
_symmetry.space_group_name_H-M   'P 1'
#
loop_
_entity.id
_entity.type
_entity.pdbx_description
1 polymer ?
#
loop_
_entity_poly.entity_id
_entity_poly.type
_entity_poly.pdbx_seq_one_letter_code
_entity_poly.pdbx_strand_id
1 'polypeptide(L)' 'MSYEAGSKECRHLIEAKESLLSAMESLSNINSTDTLQMQIKSIYSELEVMHDNRKKIESATNYL' A
#
# COMPACT_ATOMS: atom_id res chain seq x y z
N MET A 1 -14.29 3.23 20.16
CA MET A 1 -13.72 3.39 18.88
C MET A 1 -13.45 2.09 18.23
N SER A 2 -14.46 1.61 17.65
CA SER A 2 -14.44 0.29 17.10
C SER A 2 -13.62 0.17 15.84
N TYR A 3 -13.15 1.29 15.31
CA TYR A 3 -12.40 1.22 14.06
C TYR A 3 -10.94 1.07 14.22
N GLU A 4 -10.48 1.01 15.42
CA GLU A 4 -9.04 1.07 15.67
C GLU A 4 -8.29 -0.01 14.92
N ALA A 5 -8.81 -1.23 14.94
CA ALA A 5 -8.11 -2.33 14.29
C ALA A 5 -8.01 -2.12 12.79
N GLY A 6 -9.15 -1.79 12.16
CA GLY A 6 -9.15 -1.55 10.73
C GLY A 6 -8.29 -0.36 10.34
N SER A 7 -8.37 0.69 11.13
CA SER A 7 -7.56 1.88 10.89
C SER A 7 -6.07 1.57 10.98
N LYS A 8 -5.69 0.69 11.88
CA LYS A 8 -4.30 0.27 12.00
C LYS A 8 -3.82 -0.40 10.72
N GLU A 9 -4.61 -1.32 10.20
CA GLU A 9 -4.22 -2.02 9.00
C GLU A 9 -4.13 -1.07 7.81
N CYS A 10 -5.07 -0.16 7.70
CA CYS A 10 -5.02 0.84 6.64
C CYS A 10 -3.78 1.70 6.76
N ARG A 11 -3.43 2.08 7.97
CA ARG A 11 -2.23 2.86 8.20
C ARG A 11 -0.99 2.11 7.76
N HIS A 12 -0.92 0.82 8.12
CA HIS A 12 0.23 0.01 7.72
C HIS A 12 0.32 -0.12 6.21
N LEU A 13 -0.82 -0.26 5.54
CA LEU A 13 -0.83 -0.33 4.09
C LEU A 13 -0.34 0.97 3.46
N ILE A 14 -0.76 2.10 4.02
CA ILE A 14 -0.30 3.39 3.55
C ILE A 14 1.21 3.53 3.74
N GLU A 15 1.70 3.16 4.91
CA GLU A 15 3.13 3.24 5.20
C GLU A 15 3.92 2.35 4.27
N ALA A 16 3.42 1.16 4.00
CA ALA A 16 4.10 0.24 3.08
C ALA A 16 4.17 0.84 1.68
N LYS A 17 3.07 1.44 1.21
CA LYS A 17 3.07 2.06 -0.10
C LYS A 17 4.06 3.22 -0.17
N GLU A 18 4.11 4.02 0.88
CA GLU A 18 5.05 5.14 0.91
C GLU A 18 6.49 4.66 0.91
N SER A 19 6.77 3.58 1.63
CA SER A 19 8.10 3.01 1.64
C SER A 19 8.50 2.51 0.26
N LEU A 20 7.55 1.91 -0.47
CA LEU A 20 7.82 1.46 -1.81
C LEU A 20 8.11 2.62 -2.76
N LEU A 21 7.38 3.71 -2.61
CA LEU A 21 7.63 4.89 -3.44
C LEU A 21 9.01 5.47 -3.15
N SER A 22 9.40 5.51 -1.90
CA SER A 22 10.75 5.98 -1.54
C SER A 22 11.81 5.06 -2.13
N ALA A 23 11.57 3.74 -2.07
CA ALA A 23 12.51 2.79 -2.64
C ALA A 23 12.63 2.98 -4.15
N MET A 24 11.50 3.19 -4.82
CA MET A 24 11.54 3.43 -6.27
C MET A 24 12.32 4.68 -6.61
N GLU A 25 12.15 5.73 -5.83
CA GLU A 25 12.88 6.96 -6.06
C GLU A 25 14.39 6.73 -5.92
N SER A 26 14.78 6.00 -4.90
CA SER A 26 16.18 5.67 -4.70
C SER A 26 16.72 4.83 -5.84
N LEU A 27 15.94 3.84 -6.28
CA LEU A 27 16.37 2.96 -7.35
C LEU A 27 16.49 3.70 -8.69
N SER A 28 15.68 4.74 -8.89
CA SER A 28 15.76 5.50 -10.13
C SER A 28 17.09 6.23 -10.29
N ASN A 29 17.83 6.36 -9.21
CA ASN A 29 19.16 6.98 -9.25
C ASN A 29 20.25 5.95 -9.45
N ILE A 30 19.92 4.70 -9.59
CA ILE A 30 20.88 3.61 -9.80
C ILE A 30 20.62 3.00 -11.16
N ASN A 31 21.69 2.82 -11.95
CA ASN A 31 21.55 2.22 -13.27
C ASN A 31 21.17 0.75 -13.16
N SER A 32 20.45 0.28 -14.16
CA SER A 32 20.14 -1.15 -14.30
C SER A 32 19.22 -1.70 -13.21
N THR A 33 18.31 -0.87 -12.70
CA THR A 33 17.34 -1.33 -11.71
C THR A 33 15.93 -1.39 -12.27
N ASP A 34 15.77 -1.39 -13.59
CA ASP A 34 14.45 -1.37 -14.21
C ASP A 34 13.59 -2.53 -13.76
N THR A 35 14.16 -3.73 -13.72
CA THR A 35 13.42 -4.92 -13.31
C THR A 35 12.95 -4.79 -11.86
N LEU A 36 13.83 -4.30 -11.00
CA LEU A 36 13.46 -4.11 -9.60
C LEU A 36 12.34 -3.09 -9.45
N GLN A 37 12.42 -2.01 -10.22
CA GLN A 37 11.36 -1.00 -10.19
C GLN A 37 10.03 -1.56 -10.64
N MET A 38 10.04 -2.40 -11.67
CA MET A 38 8.82 -3.04 -12.13
C MET A 38 8.23 -3.97 -11.07
N GLN A 39 9.08 -4.70 -10.36
CA GLN A 39 8.61 -5.56 -9.29
C GLN A 39 7.98 -4.75 -8.17
N ILE A 40 8.57 -3.62 -7.83
CA ILE A 40 8.01 -2.74 -6.80
C ILE A 40 6.67 -2.20 -7.24
N LYS A 41 6.53 -1.83 -8.52
CA LYS A 41 5.25 -1.34 -9.03
C LYS A 41 4.17 -2.41 -8.91
N SER A 42 4.51 -3.66 -9.20
CA SER A 42 3.56 -4.74 -9.06
C SER A 42 3.11 -4.90 -7.62
N ILE A 43 4.06 -4.84 -6.69
CA ILE A 43 3.73 -4.95 -5.27
C ILE A 43 2.86 -3.77 -4.84
N TYR A 44 3.20 -2.59 -5.31
CA TYR A 44 2.42 -1.40 -4.98
C TYR A 44 0.97 -1.57 -5.43
N SER A 45 0.76 -2.06 -6.65
CA SER A 45 -0.59 -2.29 -7.16
C SER A 45 -1.36 -3.28 -6.32
N GLU A 46 -0.69 -4.35 -5.87
CA GLU A 46 -1.34 -5.32 -5.01
C GLU A 46 -1.73 -4.69 -3.67
N LEU A 47 -0.87 -3.84 -3.14
CA LEU A 47 -1.20 -3.15 -1.90
C LEU A 47 -2.38 -2.21 -2.07
N GLU A 48 -2.48 -1.57 -3.24
CA GLU A 48 -3.63 -0.70 -3.50
C GLU A 48 -4.93 -1.49 -3.53
N VAL A 49 -4.90 -2.67 -4.13
CA VAL A 49 -6.09 -3.52 -4.15
C VAL A 49 -6.46 -3.93 -2.74
N MET A 50 -5.49 -4.33 -1.95
CA MET A 50 -5.75 -4.69 -0.56
C MET A 50 -6.32 -3.53 0.23
N HIS A 51 -5.78 -2.35 0.01
CA HIS A 51 -6.25 -1.16 0.71
C HIS A 51 -7.69 -0.82 0.32
N ASP A 52 -8.00 -0.91 -0.97
CA ASP A 52 -9.36 -0.65 -1.43
C ASP A 52 -10.35 -1.65 -0.83
N ASN A 53 -9.96 -2.92 -0.80
CA ASN A 53 -10.81 -3.95 -0.22
C ASN A 53 -11.03 -3.69 1.27
N ARG A 54 -9.99 -3.26 1.95
CA ARG A 54 -10.09 -2.95 3.37
C ARG A 54 -11.05 -1.80 3.61
N LYS A 55 -10.95 -0.77 2.79
CA LYS A 55 -11.86 0.37 2.89
C LYS A 55 -13.31 -0.06 2.69
N LYS A 56 -13.55 -0.94 1.74
CA LYS A 56 -14.90 -1.42 1.47
C LYS A 56 -15.45 -2.19 2.66
N ILE A 57 -14.62 -3.04 3.25
CA ILE A 57 -15.04 -3.81 4.41
C ILE A 57 -15.38 -2.88 5.56
N GLU A 58 -14.55 -1.89 5.80
CA GLU A 58 -14.79 -0.97 6.90
C GLU A 58 -16.03 -0.12 6.65
N SER A 59 -16.25 0.29 5.41
CA SER A 59 -17.46 1.04 5.08
C SER A 59 -18.70 0.21 5.29
N ALA A 60 -18.66 -1.06 4.87
CA ALA A 60 -19.80 -1.94 5.07
C ALA A 60 -20.08 -2.14 6.54
N THR A 61 -19.05 -2.29 7.33
CA THR A 61 -19.19 -2.44 8.78
C THR A 61 -19.83 -1.21 9.40
N ASN A 62 -19.47 -0.04 8.88
CA ASN A 62 -20.02 1.20 9.40
C ASN A 62 -21.50 1.32 9.21
N TYR A 63 -22.03 0.70 8.20
CA TYR A 63 -23.46 0.75 7.95
C TYR A 63 -24.27 -0.08 8.93
N LEU A 64 -23.65 -1.01 9.57
CA LEU A 64 -24.34 -1.86 10.51
C LEU A 64 -24.46 -1.23 11.86
#